data_09ff41718f6a14d89ae1fbebf5b729ae
#
_entry.id   09ff41718f6a14d89ae1fbebf5b729ae
#
_cell.length_a   1.000
_cell.length_b   1.000
_cell.length_c   1.000
_cell.angle_alpha   90.00
_cell.angle_beta   90.00
_cell.angle_gamma   90.00
#
_symmetry.space_group_name_H-M   'P 1'
#
loop_
_entity.id
_entity.type
_entity.pdbx_description
1 polymer ?
#
loop_
_entity_poly.entity_id
_entity_poly.type
_entity_poly.pdbx_seq_one_letter_code
_entity_poly.pdbx_strand_id
1 'polypeptide(L)'
;SSGMVGKFFMVQSNHAVYATFEEEIRWYKAPPSLAICEHWNYAETGKDFPGGYAFMSQGPLPIEWADTMTAQRGLWGMELRNEMAKYNHQAGLKIVGEVLPQEKNRVELADETDELGLRIPRVVFSYGEEDRKLYQHSIRFMSAALEAAGGKDFWSAEDTAHLGGTCRMGSDPKDSVTNGGGRCWDIPNLWICDGSLFPTVAGVNPSLTIQALAWRIGDRIRELSRRGEL
;
A
#
# COMPACT_ATOMS: atom_id res chain seq x y z
N SER A 1 26.03 1.95 14.18
CA SER A 1 24.86 1.93 13.30
C SER A 1 24.57 0.52 12.79
N SER A 2 23.30 0.13 12.79
CA SER A 2 22.87 -1.19 12.27
C SER A 2 23.00 -1.32 10.75
N GLY A 3 23.12 -0.20 10.03
CA GLY A 3 23.04 -0.17 8.57
C GLY A 3 21.61 -0.45 8.03
N MET A 4 20.58 -0.32 8.87
CA MET A 4 19.19 -0.61 8.51
C MET A 4 18.43 0.60 7.94
N VAL A 5 18.96 1.82 8.08
CA VAL A 5 18.33 3.01 7.50
C VAL A 5 18.16 2.85 5.99
N GLY A 6 16.97 3.09 5.52
CA GLY A 6 16.58 2.95 4.13
C GLY A 6 16.20 1.54 3.69
N LYS A 7 16.55 0.47 4.42
CA LYS A 7 16.24 -0.92 4.06
C LYS A 7 14.81 -1.33 4.40
N PHE A 8 14.37 -2.45 3.83
CA PHE A 8 13.04 -3.04 4.03
C PHE A 8 11.90 -2.10 3.63
N PHE A 9 12.11 -1.35 2.55
CA PHE A 9 11.04 -0.53 1.97
C PHE A 9 9.92 -1.43 1.46
N MET A 10 8.69 -1.13 1.86
CA MET A 10 7.49 -1.89 1.50
C MET A 10 6.47 -0.97 0.85
N VAL A 11 5.81 -1.49 -0.17
CA VAL A 11 4.70 -0.81 -0.88
C VAL A 11 3.57 -1.81 -0.98
N GLN A 12 2.45 -1.55 -0.30
CA GLN A 12 1.31 -2.46 -0.37
C GLN A 12 0.81 -2.61 -1.80
N SER A 13 0.49 -3.85 -2.16
CA SER A 13 -0.18 -4.17 -3.41
C SER A 13 -1.63 -3.68 -3.36
N ASN A 14 -2.03 -2.86 -4.32
CA ASN A 14 -3.37 -2.28 -4.44
C ASN A 14 -3.99 -2.59 -5.81
N HIS A 15 -3.72 -3.77 -6.35
CA HIS A 15 -4.29 -4.19 -7.63
C HIS A 15 -5.81 -4.19 -7.60
N ALA A 16 -6.40 -3.83 -8.73
CA ALA A 16 -7.84 -3.83 -8.93
C ALA A 16 -8.24 -4.74 -10.09
N VAL A 17 -9.44 -5.27 -10.02
CA VAL A 17 -10.12 -5.93 -11.14
C VAL A 17 -11.40 -5.16 -11.41
N TYR A 18 -11.64 -4.85 -12.67
CA TYR A 18 -12.82 -4.16 -13.16
C TYR A 18 -13.61 -5.04 -14.10
N ALA A 19 -14.92 -4.81 -14.14
CA ALA A 19 -15.83 -5.48 -15.06
C ALA A 19 -16.90 -4.51 -15.56
N THR A 20 -17.47 -4.83 -16.74
CA THR A 20 -18.60 -4.11 -17.32
C THR A 20 -19.90 -4.84 -16.99
N PHE A 21 -20.96 -4.11 -16.69
CA PHE A 21 -22.29 -4.60 -16.33
C PHE A 21 -23.35 -4.11 -17.33
N GLU A 22 -24.44 -4.86 -17.47
CA GLU A 22 -25.57 -4.41 -18.29
C GLU A 22 -26.32 -3.24 -17.67
N GLU A 23 -26.46 -3.27 -16.32
CA GLU A 23 -27.07 -2.17 -15.60
C GLU A 23 -26.08 -1.02 -15.37
N GLU A 24 -26.62 0.19 -15.20
CA GLU A 24 -25.83 1.33 -14.77
C GLU A 24 -25.49 1.25 -13.28
N ILE A 25 -24.23 1.01 -12.96
CA ILE A 25 -23.71 0.94 -11.59
C ILE A 25 -23.53 2.33 -10.99
N ARG A 26 -23.03 3.28 -11.79
CA ARG A 26 -22.79 4.69 -11.35
C ARG A 26 -22.00 4.79 -10.06
N TRP A 27 -20.91 4.07 -9.97
CA TRP A 27 -20.06 3.94 -8.77
C TRP A 27 -19.64 5.27 -8.13
N TYR A 28 -19.56 6.35 -8.90
CA TYR A 28 -19.21 7.70 -8.44
C TYR A 28 -20.27 8.36 -7.54
N LYS A 29 -21.47 7.79 -7.42
CA LYS A 29 -22.54 8.34 -6.57
C LYS A 29 -22.45 7.98 -5.11
N ALA A 30 -21.49 7.15 -4.75
CA ALA A 30 -21.26 6.66 -3.39
C ALA A 30 -19.79 6.85 -2.99
N PRO A 31 -19.45 6.75 -1.70
CA PRO A 31 -18.06 6.65 -1.28
C PRO A 31 -17.35 5.51 -2.01
N PRO A 32 -16.06 5.67 -2.38
CA PRO A 32 -15.35 4.71 -3.24
C PRO A 32 -15.18 3.31 -2.64
N SER A 33 -15.34 3.15 -1.32
CA SER A 33 -15.17 1.87 -0.62
C SER A 33 -16.32 1.65 0.35
N LEU A 34 -17.46 1.16 -0.14
CA LEU A 34 -18.65 0.87 0.67
C LEU A 34 -18.68 -0.54 1.25
N ALA A 35 -18.03 -1.48 0.58
CA ALA A 35 -17.98 -2.88 1.00
C ALA A 35 -16.52 -3.32 1.10
N ILE A 36 -16.20 -4.01 2.18
CA ILE A 36 -14.88 -4.61 2.41
C ILE A 36 -15.06 -6.08 2.79
N CYS A 37 -14.19 -6.92 2.28
CA CYS A 37 -14.09 -8.33 2.65
C CYS A 37 -12.68 -8.60 3.17
N GLU A 38 -12.60 -9.05 4.43
CA GLU A 38 -11.34 -9.34 5.13
C GLU A 38 -11.07 -10.86 5.25
N HIS A 39 -11.86 -11.69 4.57
CA HIS A 39 -11.75 -13.14 4.66
C HIS A 39 -10.31 -13.66 4.53
N TRP A 40 -9.55 -13.09 3.60
CA TRP A 40 -8.19 -13.52 3.28
C TRP A 40 -7.09 -12.92 4.18
N ASN A 41 -7.46 -12.14 5.19
CA ASN A 41 -6.53 -11.66 6.21
C ASN A 41 -6.25 -12.71 7.30
N TYR A 42 -7.07 -13.76 7.39
CA TYR A 42 -6.96 -14.77 8.43
C TYR A 42 -6.15 -15.99 7.97
N ALA A 43 -5.38 -16.58 8.90
CA ALA A 43 -4.49 -17.71 8.61
C ALA A 43 -5.25 -19.01 8.25
N GLU A 44 -6.46 -19.18 8.77
CA GLU A 44 -7.28 -20.39 8.66
C GLU A 44 -7.92 -20.58 7.27
N THR A 45 -7.70 -19.66 6.35
CA THR A 45 -8.35 -19.67 5.02
C THR A 45 -7.74 -20.64 4.00
N GLY A 46 -6.71 -21.41 4.38
CA GLY A 46 -6.11 -22.45 3.52
C GLY A 46 -5.33 -21.94 2.32
N LYS A 47 -4.86 -20.67 2.36
CA LYS A 47 -4.00 -20.09 1.35
C LYS A 47 -2.57 -20.65 1.45
N ASP A 48 -1.88 -20.72 0.32
CA ASP A 48 -0.52 -21.28 0.18
C ASP A 48 0.60 -20.24 0.19
N PHE A 49 0.31 -19.04 0.73
CA PHE A 49 1.25 -17.93 0.87
C PHE A 49 1.09 -17.27 2.24
N PRO A 50 2.15 -16.70 2.81
CA PRO A 50 2.09 -15.91 4.03
C PRO A 50 1.45 -14.53 3.76
N GLY A 51 1.03 -13.87 4.86
CA GLY A 51 0.37 -12.59 4.78
C GLY A 51 -1.11 -12.70 4.42
N GLY A 52 -1.74 -11.56 4.15
CA GLY A 52 -3.15 -11.48 3.86
C GLY A 52 -3.51 -10.28 3.00
N TYR A 53 -4.79 -10.21 2.65
CA TYR A 53 -5.36 -9.05 1.98
C TYR A 53 -6.84 -8.89 2.30
N ALA A 54 -7.28 -7.64 2.36
CA ALA A 54 -8.68 -7.29 2.23
C ALA A 54 -8.96 -6.87 0.79
N PHE A 55 -10.19 -7.08 0.31
CA PHE A 55 -10.63 -6.42 -0.92
C PHE A 55 -11.89 -5.59 -0.67
N MET A 56 -12.00 -4.50 -1.41
CA MET A 56 -13.06 -3.52 -1.26
C MET A 56 -13.60 -3.09 -2.60
N SER A 57 -14.83 -2.57 -2.60
CA SER A 57 -15.39 -1.92 -3.79
C SER A 57 -14.52 -0.73 -4.19
N GLN A 58 -14.32 -0.56 -5.49
CA GLN A 58 -13.53 0.52 -6.07
C GLN A 58 -14.36 1.25 -7.11
N GLY A 59 -14.35 2.59 -7.04
CA GLY A 59 -15.08 3.44 -7.95
C GLY A 59 -14.31 4.73 -8.24
N PRO A 60 -13.28 4.70 -9.13
CA PRO A 60 -12.52 5.89 -9.48
C PRO A 60 -13.40 6.95 -10.12
N LEU A 61 -13.12 8.22 -9.87
CA LEU A 61 -13.79 9.34 -10.50
C LEU A 61 -13.48 9.41 -12.02
N PRO A 62 -14.29 10.11 -12.84
CA PRO A 62 -14.13 10.05 -14.30
C PRO A 62 -12.75 10.43 -14.82
N ILE A 63 -12.08 11.41 -14.19
CA ILE A 63 -10.73 11.83 -14.60
C ILE A 63 -9.70 10.76 -14.23
N GLU A 64 -9.76 10.22 -13.02
CA GLU A 64 -8.91 9.13 -12.56
C GLU A 64 -9.09 7.86 -13.43
N TRP A 65 -10.35 7.56 -13.81
CA TRP A 65 -10.65 6.47 -14.72
C TRP A 65 -10.03 6.68 -16.11
N ALA A 66 -10.17 7.89 -16.68
CA ALA A 66 -9.57 8.21 -17.98
C ALA A 66 -8.04 8.11 -17.93
N ASP A 67 -7.42 8.60 -16.85
CA ASP A 67 -5.97 8.47 -16.63
C ASP A 67 -5.54 7.00 -16.55
N THR A 68 -6.25 6.19 -15.79
CA THR A 68 -5.98 4.74 -15.69
C THR A 68 -6.10 4.05 -17.06
N MET A 69 -7.14 4.39 -17.85
CA MET A 69 -7.32 3.86 -19.21
C MET A 69 -6.16 4.25 -20.12
N THR A 70 -5.70 5.48 -20.02
CA THR A 70 -4.58 5.99 -20.81
C THR A 70 -3.26 5.37 -20.36
N ALA A 71 -2.96 5.41 -19.06
CA ALA A 71 -1.68 4.95 -18.52
C ALA A 71 -1.47 3.44 -18.62
N GLN A 72 -2.52 2.64 -18.36
CA GLN A 72 -2.38 1.18 -18.26
C GLN A 72 -2.85 0.42 -19.50
N ARG A 73 -3.78 0.99 -20.28
CA ARG A 73 -4.29 0.37 -21.52
C ARG A 73 -3.85 1.10 -22.79
N GLY A 74 -3.17 2.23 -22.68
CA GLY A 74 -2.70 3.01 -23.83
C GLY A 74 -3.83 3.64 -24.65
N LEU A 75 -5.04 3.76 -24.11
CA LEU A 75 -6.18 4.30 -24.84
C LEU A 75 -6.10 5.82 -24.95
N TRP A 76 -6.42 6.35 -26.13
CA TRP A 76 -6.51 7.78 -26.36
C TRP A 76 -7.49 8.13 -27.50
N GLY A 77 -7.84 9.40 -27.66
CA GLY A 77 -8.70 9.85 -28.77
C GLY A 77 -10.08 9.16 -28.76
N MET A 78 -10.48 8.60 -29.89
CA MET A 78 -11.77 7.94 -30.06
C MET A 78 -11.91 6.64 -29.26
N GLU A 79 -10.81 5.88 -29.08
CA GLU A 79 -10.82 4.66 -28.27
C GLU A 79 -11.10 4.98 -26.81
N LEU A 80 -10.40 5.97 -26.24
CA LEU A 80 -10.66 6.44 -24.88
C LEU A 80 -12.10 6.95 -24.75
N ARG A 81 -12.59 7.75 -25.70
CA ARG A 81 -13.97 8.25 -25.70
C ARG A 81 -14.99 7.10 -25.67
N ASN A 82 -14.79 6.06 -26.47
CA ASN A 82 -15.68 4.89 -26.52
C ASN A 82 -15.65 4.12 -25.18
N GLU A 83 -14.50 4.00 -24.56
CA GLU A 83 -14.37 3.35 -23.25
C GLU A 83 -15.02 4.18 -22.14
N MET A 84 -14.84 5.51 -22.18
CA MET A 84 -15.48 6.43 -21.23
C MET A 84 -17.01 6.44 -21.36
N ALA A 85 -17.58 6.13 -22.52
CA ALA A 85 -19.03 5.98 -22.69
C ALA A 85 -19.62 4.81 -21.87
N LYS A 86 -18.79 3.81 -21.51
CA LYS A 86 -19.17 2.67 -20.65
C LYS A 86 -18.99 2.97 -19.16
N TYR A 87 -18.45 4.13 -18.78
CA TYR A 87 -18.05 4.44 -17.40
C TYR A 87 -19.17 4.20 -16.37
N ASN A 88 -20.42 4.50 -16.70
CA ASN A 88 -21.56 4.27 -15.82
C ASN A 88 -21.86 2.79 -15.57
N HIS A 89 -21.37 1.92 -16.43
CA HIS A 89 -21.59 0.48 -16.38
C HIS A 89 -20.39 -0.29 -15.80
N GLN A 90 -19.37 0.41 -15.33
CA GLN A 90 -18.18 -0.21 -14.74
C GLN A 90 -18.37 -0.42 -13.24
N ALA A 91 -17.80 -1.51 -12.72
CA ALA A 91 -17.55 -1.70 -11.30
C ALA A 91 -16.20 -2.40 -11.10
N GLY A 92 -15.62 -2.20 -9.93
CA GLY A 92 -14.34 -2.80 -9.59
C GLY A 92 -14.21 -3.23 -8.14
N LEU A 93 -13.31 -4.15 -7.92
CA LEU A 93 -12.79 -4.55 -6.62
C LEU A 93 -11.30 -4.29 -6.59
N LYS A 94 -10.80 -3.83 -5.46
CA LYS A 94 -9.39 -3.50 -5.23
C LYS A 94 -8.91 -4.17 -3.96
N ILE A 95 -7.69 -4.68 -3.96
CA ILE A 95 -7.08 -5.21 -2.75
C ILE A 95 -6.31 -4.15 -1.97
N VAL A 96 -6.16 -4.39 -0.68
CA VAL A 96 -5.06 -3.90 0.15
C VAL A 96 -4.31 -5.14 0.61
N GLY A 97 -3.18 -5.42 -0.04
CA GLY A 97 -2.41 -6.64 0.16
C GLY A 97 -1.15 -6.41 0.98
N GLU A 98 -0.90 -7.31 1.93
CA GLU A 98 0.36 -7.34 2.66
C GLU A 98 1.54 -7.58 1.70
N VAL A 99 2.66 -6.92 1.97
CA VAL A 99 3.93 -7.13 1.27
C VAL A 99 4.99 -7.49 2.29
N LEU A 100 5.71 -8.57 2.04
CA LEU A 100 6.74 -9.04 2.95
C LEU A 100 7.99 -8.15 2.90
N PRO A 101 8.59 -7.85 4.07
CA PRO A 101 9.81 -7.07 4.13
C PRO A 101 10.99 -7.81 3.49
N GLN A 102 11.65 -7.18 2.51
CA GLN A 102 12.82 -7.71 1.83
C GLN A 102 13.97 -6.71 1.92
N GLU A 103 15.14 -7.14 2.35
CA GLU A 103 16.31 -6.28 2.54
C GLU A 103 16.75 -5.59 1.23
N LYS A 104 16.57 -6.25 0.08
CA LYS A 104 16.87 -5.68 -1.24
C LYS A 104 16.02 -4.46 -1.59
N ASN A 105 14.79 -4.38 -1.07
CA ASN A 105 13.89 -3.26 -1.24
C ASN A 105 14.30 -2.13 -0.29
N ARG A 106 14.68 -0.98 -0.86
CA ARG A 106 15.28 0.10 -0.07
C ARG A 106 15.14 1.46 -0.72
N VAL A 107 15.30 2.46 0.09
CA VAL A 107 15.57 3.84 -0.35
C VAL A 107 17.04 4.13 -0.07
N GLU A 108 17.78 4.52 -1.07
CA GLU A 108 19.19 4.88 -0.99
C GLU A 108 19.44 6.26 -1.59
N LEU A 109 20.59 6.84 -1.33
CA LEU A 109 20.97 8.12 -1.91
C LEU A 109 21.66 7.89 -3.27
N ALA A 110 21.13 8.49 -4.32
CA ALA A 110 21.79 8.53 -5.64
C ALA A 110 23.07 9.38 -5.59
N ASP A 111 23.88 9.31 -6.65
CA ASP A 111 25.06 10.16 -6.77
C ASP A 111 24.69 11.58 -7.23
N GLU A 112 23.53 11.73 -7.89
CA GLU A 112 22.98 13.02 -8.31
C GLU A 112 22.50 13.82 -7.10
N THR A 113 22.58 15.15 -7.22
CA THR A 113 22.11 16.10 -6.22
C THR A 113 21.02 17.00 -6.78
N ASP A 114 20.16 17.48 -5.90
CA ASP A 114 19.15 18.49 -6.20
C ASP A 114 19.77 19.91 -6.28
N GLU A 115 18.93 20.92 -6.48
CA GLU A 115 19.33 22.33 -6.57
C GLU A 115 19.95 22.87 -5.26
N LEU A 116 19.72 22.21 -4.13
CA LEU A 116 20.28 22.54 -2.82
C LEU A 116 21.60 21.79 -2.52
N GLY A 117 22.06 20.96 -3.45
CA GLY A 117 23.23 20.12 -3.27
C GLY A 117 23.00 18.88 -2.41
N LEU A 118 21.74 18.52 -2.12
CA LEU A 118 21.38 17.30 -1.40
C LEU A 118 21.27 16.12 -2.36
N ARG A 119 21.78 14.97 -1.97
CA ARG A 119 21.67 13.74 -2.78
C ARG A 119 20.21 13.31 -2.91
N ILE A 120 19.79 13.02 -4.15
CA ILE A 120 18.44 12.62 -4.48
C ILE A 120 18.15 11.21 -3.96
N PRO A 121 16.98 10.94 -3.35
CA PRO A 121 16.60 9.59 -2.97
C PRO A 121 16.32 8.72 -4.20
N ARG A 122 16.88 7.52 -4.23
CA ARG A 122 16.60 6.47 -5.23
C ARG A 122 15.85 5.33 -4.56
N VAL A 123 14.68 5.01 -5.09
CA VAL A 123 13.87 3.88 -4.62
C VAL A 123 14.22 2.63 -5.42
N VAL A 124 14.58 1.55 -4.71
CA VAL A 124 14.80 0.21 -5.28
C VAL A 124 13.72 -0.69 -4.71
N PHE A 125 12.80 -1.15 -5.55
CA PHE A 125 11.68 -1.96 -5.12
C PHE A 125 11.31 -3.03 -6.15
N SER A 126 10.96 -4.23 -5.66
CA SER A 126 10.33 -5.28 -6.46
C SER A 126 9.53 -6.22 -5.56
N TYR A 127 8.38 -6.67 -6.04
CA TYR A 127 7.61 -7.71 -5.37
C TYR A 127 8.37 -9.03 -5.35
N GLY A 128 8.26 -9.77 -4.23
CA GLY A 128 8.77 -11.11 -4.07
C GLY A 128 7.87 -12.18 -4.71
N GLU A 129 8.27 -13.44 -4.57
CA GLU A 129 7.48 -14.56 -5.07
C GLU A 129 6.16 -14.70 -4.32
N GLU A 130 6.19 -14.62 -3.00
CA GLU A 130 5.00 -14.72 -2.15
C GLU A 130 4.02 -13.56 -2.38
N ASP A 131 4.54 -12.34 -2.61
CA ASP A 131 3.72 -11.18 -2.96
C ASP A 131 2.98 -11.42 -4.30
N ARG A 132 3.65 -12.06 -5.29
CA ARG A 132 3.03 -12.41 -6.57
C ARG A 132 1.98 -13.50 -6.45
N LYS A 133 2.18 -14.50 -5.57
CA LYS A 133 1.15 -15.52 -5.28
C LYS A 133 -0.10 -14.87 -4.69
N LEU A 134 0.06 -13.99 -3.70
CA LEU A 134 -1.02 -13.20 -3.14
C LEU A 134 -1.76 -12.43 -4.21
N TYR A 135 -1.04 -11.76 -5.11
CA TYR A 135 -1.62 -11.01 -6.22
C TYR A 135 -2.45 -11.90 -7.15
N GLN A 136 -1.89 -13.01 -7.63
CA GLN A 136 -2.60 -13.94 -8.53
C GLN A 136 -3.84 -14.54 -7.87
N HIS A 137 -3.73 -14.89 -6.59
CA HIS A 137 -4.85 -15.37 -5.81
C HIS A 137 -5.96 -14.32 -5.70
N SER A 138 -5.62 -13.08 -5.40
CA SER A 138 -6.58 -11.98 -5.25
C SER A 138 -7.31 -11.65 -6.55
N ILE A 139 -6.63 -11.62 -7.70
CA ILE A 139 -7.25 -11.43 -9.02
C ILE A 139 -8.30 -12.49 -9.27
N ARG A 140 -7.97 -13.76 -9.04
CA ARG A 140 -8.91 -14.87 -9.26
C ARG A 140 -10.19 -14.70 -8.44
N PHE A 141 -10.08 -14.34 -7.16
CA PHE A 141 -11.26 -14.18 -6.30
C PHE A 141 -12.05 -12.91 -6.59
N MET A 142 -11.39 -11.80 -6.91
CA MET A 142 -12.09 -10.58 -7.32
C MET A 142 -12.84 -10.80 -8.65
N SER A 143 -12.22 -11.47 -9.62
CA SER A 143 -12.87 -11.80 -10.90
C SER A 143 -14.09 -12.69 -10.69
N ALA A 144 -13.95 -13.75 -9.87
CA ALA A 144 -15.09 -14.64 -9.58
C ALA A 144 -16.23 -13.91 -8.86
N ALA A 145 -15.93 -12.99 -7.96
CA ALA A 145 -16.96 -12.18 -7.27
C ALA A 145 -17.70 -11.25 -8.24
N LEU A 146 -16.97 -10.58 -9.14
CA LEU A 146 -17.56 -9.72 -10.16
C LEU A 146 -18.37 -10.52 -11.19
N GLU A 147 -17.88 -11.70 -11.59
CA GLU A 147 -18.60 -12.61 -12.49
C GLU A 147 -19.91 -13.09 -11.89
N ALA A 148 -19.89 -13.50 -10.62
CA ALA A 148 -21.09 -13.90 -9.88
C ALA A 148 -22.12 -12.77 -9.75
N ALA A 149 -21.67 -11.51 -9.80
CA ALA A 149 -22.51 -10.33 -9.82
C ALA A 149 -23.02 -9.96 -11.24
N GLY A 150 -22.65 -10.72 -12.30
CA GLY A 150 -23.06 -10.47 -13.68
C GLY A 150 -22.08 -9.62 -14.50
N GLY A 151 -20.89 -9.38 -13.99
CA GLY A 151 -19.83 -8.64 -14.69
C GLY A 151 -19.30 -9.42 -15.90
N LYS A 152 -18.88 -8.69 -16.92
CA LYS A 152 -18.25 -9.15 -18.16
C LYS A 152 -17.04 -8.29 -18.50
N ASP A 153 -16.27 -8.65 -19.51
CA ASP A 153 -15.14 -7.87 -20.04
C ASP A 153 -14.12 -7.46 -18.96
N PHE A 154 -13.61 -8.47 -18.23
CA PHE A 154 -12.69 -8.25 -17.10
C PHE A 154 -11.33 -7.72 -17.56
N TRP A 155 -10.77 -6.84 -16.77
CA TRP A 155 -9.37 -6.45 -16.87
C TRP A 155 -8.83 -6.08 -15.47
N SER A 156 -7.51 -6.16 -15.30
CA SER A 156 -6.85 -5.82 -14.05
C SER A 156 -5.95 -4.61 -14.21
N ALA A 157 -5.94 -3.75 -13.19
CA ALA A 157 -5.05 -2.62 -13.07
C ALA A 157 -4.03 -2.86 -11.96
N GLU A 158 -2.77 -2.52 -12.23
CA GLU A 158 -1.74 -2.46 -11.20
C GLU A 158 -1.80 -1.12 -10.49
N ASP A 159 -1.79 -1.15 -9.18
CA ASP A 159 -1.73 0.04 -8.34
C ASP A 159 -0.97 -0.27 -7.06
N THR A 160 -0.43 0.77 -6.44
CA THR A 160 0.37 0.70 -5.23
C THR A 160 -0.06 1.77 -4.25
N ALA A 161 0.00 1.48 -2.96
CA ALA A 161 -0.26 2.47 -1.93
C ALA A 161 0.46 2.10 -0.63
N HIS A 162 0.29 2.93 0.38
CA HIS A 162 0.66 2.68 1.75
C HIS A 162 2.12 2.24 1.92
N LEU A 163 3.01 3.20 1.83
CA LEU A 163 4.45 2.99 2.01
C LEU A 163 4.77 2.68 3.48
N GLY A 164 5.71 1.76 3.69
CA GLY A 164 6.21 1.39 5.02
C GLY A 164 7.66 0.96 5.02
N GLY A 165 8.24 0.80 6.19
CA GLY A 165 9.64 0.41 6.36
C GLY A 165 10.62 1.56 6.19
N THR A 166 11.87 1.25 5.96
CA THR A 166 13.05 2.15 5.86
C THR A 166 13.65 2.62 7.18
N CYS A 167 12.86 2.73 8.25
CA CYS A 167 13.36 3.07 9.59
C CYS A 167 12.75 2.15 10.65
N ARG A 168 12.67 0.85 10.33
CA ARG A 168 11.98 -0.15 11.13
C ARG A 168 12.31 -0.09 12.61
N MET A 169 11.28 -0.16 13.45
CA MET A 169 11.43 -0.27 14.90
C MET A 169 11.75 -1.72 15.30
N GLY A 170 12.43 -1.87 16.44
CA GLY A 170 12.75 -3.20 16.97
C GLY A 170 13.23 -3.13 18.41
N SER A 171 13.60 -4.29 18.96
CA SER A 171 14.16 -4.45 20.31
C SER A 171 15.69 -4.55 20.32
N ASP A 172 16.30 -4.81 19.17
CA ASP A 172 17.77 -4.92 19.03
C ASP A 172 18.30 -3.80 18.11
N PRO A 173 19.26 -2.99 18.58
CA PRO A 173 19.89 -1.96 17.76
C PRO A 173 20.71 -2.51 16.59
N LYS A 174 20.93 -3.82 16.49
CA LYS A 174 21.65 -4.43 15.37
C LYS A 174 20.77 -4.66 14.14
N ASP A 175 19.45 -4.79 14.33
CA ASP A 175 18.50 -5.13 13.26
C ASP A 175 17.37 -4.11 13.11
N SER A 176 17.46 -2.97 13.79
CA SER A 176 16.48 -1.90 13.73
C SER A 176 17.12 -0.51 13.73
N VAL A 177 16.35 0.51 13.35
CA VAL A 177 16.77 1.92 13.35
C VAL A 177 16.34 2.61 14.64
N THR A 178 15.15 2.26 15.14
CA THR A 178 14.57 2.81 16.35
C THR A 178 14.18 1.71 17.32
N ASN A 179 14.05 2.06 18.58
CA ASN A 179 13.37 1.19 19.54
C ASN A 179 11.86 1.19 19.31
N GLY A 180 11.13 0.34 20.04
CA GLY A 180 9.67 0.27 19.95
C GLY A 180 8.92 1.54 20.38
N GLY A 181 9.61 2.52 20.89
CA GLY A 181 9.09 3.86 21.22
C GLY A 181 9.42 4.93 20.18
N GLY A 182 9.98 4.56 19.02
CA GLY A 182 10.30 5.47 17.94
C GLY A 182 11.60 6.26 18.10
N ARG A 183 12.34 6.09 19.20
CA ARG A 183 13.60 6.79 19.45
C ARG A 183 14.73 6.09 18.68
N CYS A 184 15.50 6.85 17.89
CA CYS A 184 16.66 6.33 17.17
C CYS A 184 17.72 5.81 18.15
N TRP A 185 18.35 4.69 17.77
CA TRP A 185 19.44 4.10 18.54
C TRP A 185 20.73 4.94 18.47
N ASP A 186 21.06 5.41 17.27
CA ASP A 186 22.32 6.14 17.00
C ASP A 186 22.22 7.64 17.35
N ILE A 187 21.02 8.22 17.33
CA ILE A 187 20.78 9.65 17.55
C ILE A 187 19.73 9.81 18.65
N PRO A 188 20.16 9.93 19.91
CA PRO A 188 19.25 9.87 21.07
C PRO A 188 18.18 10.98 21.15
N ASN A 189 18.37 12.09 20.47
CA ASN A 189 17.42 13.21 20.40
C ASN A 189 16.58 13.21 19.10
N LEU A 190 16.65 12.13 18.29
CA LEU A 190 15.85 11.95 17.09
C LEU A 190 14.76 10.90 17.32
N TRP A 191 13.54 11.25 16.93
CA TRP A 191 12.37 10.39 17.02
C TRP A 191 11.70 10.28 15.66
N ILE A 192 11.21 9.11 15.33
CA ILE A 192 10.46 8.80 14.09
C ILE A 192 9.06 8.38 14.52
N CYS A 193 8.02 8.90 13.84
CA CYS A 193 6.63 8.67 14.23
C CYS A 193 5.68 8.52 13.01
N ASP A 194 6.15 7.90 11.95
CA ASP A 194 5.40 7.67 10.72
C ASP A 194 5.47 6.19 10.28
N GLY A 195 4.96 5.88 9.07
CA GLY A 195 4.93 4.53 8.52
C GLY A 195 6.30 3.91 8.27
N SER A 196 7.38 4.69 8.29
CA SER A 196 8.74 4.15 8.13
C SER A 196 9.17 3.26 9.31
N LEU A 197 8.51 3.38 10.46
CA LEU A 197 8.73 2.53 11.63
C LEU A 197 8.29 1.08 11.44
N PHE A 198 7.40 0.80 10.50
CA PHE A 198 6.82 -0.54 10.38
C PHE A 198 7.87 -1.59 10.03
N PRO A 199 8.01 -2.64 10.86
CA PRO A 199 8.84 -3.81 10.52
C PRO A 199 8.17 -4.70 9.45
N THR A 200 6.83 -4.65 9.37
CA THR A 200 5.99 -5.26 8.34
C THR A 200 4.73 -4.43 8.16
N VAL A 201 4.07 -4.53 7.01
CA VAL A 201 2.77 -3.89 6.73
C VAL A 201 1.69 -4.98 6.71
N ALA A 202 0.52 -4.67 7.28
CA ALA A 202 -0.61 -5.60 7.27
C ALA A 202 -1.44 -5.48 5.98
N GLY A 203 -2.35 -6.45 5.75
CA GLY A 203 -3.29 -6.44 4.62
C GLY A 203 -4.48 -5.49 4.81
N VAL A 204 -4.26 -4.31 5.40
CA VAL A 204 -5.28 -3.27 5.66
C VAL A 204 -4.64 -1.88 5.58
N ASN A 205 -5.47 -0.85 5.44
CA ASN A 205 -5.02 0.54 5.41
C ASN A 205 -4.30 0.94 6.71
N PRO A 206 -3.07 1.48 6.68
CA PRO A 206 -2.25 1.64 7.88
C PRO A 206 -2.44 2.97 8.62
N SER A 207 -3.18 3.94 8.07
CA SER A 207 -3.20 5.33 8.57
C SER A 207 -3.59 5.44 10.04
N LEU A 208 -4.60 4.67 10.50
CA LEU A 208 -5.02 4.70 11.89
C LEU A 208 -3.93 4.16 12.84
N THR A 209 -3.23 3.11 12.42
CA THR A 209 -2.10 2.56 13.19
C THR A 209 -0.93 3.54 13.24
N ILE A 210 -0.62 4.23 12.14
CA ILE A 210 0.41 5.28 12.10
C ILE A 210 0.07 6.38 13.10
N GLN A 211 -1.18 6.87 13.09
CA GLN A 211 -1.64 7.91 14.01
C GLN A 211 -1.57 7.46 15.48
N ALA A 212 -1.98 6.24 15.77
CA ALA A 212 -1.89 5.68 17.13
C ALA A 212 -0.44 5.54 17.62
N LEU A 213 0.47 5.12 16.75
CA LEU A 213 1.91 5.06 17.05
C LEU A 213 2.49 6.47 17.28
N ALA A 214 2.16 7.42 16.41
CA ALA A 214 2.61 8.80 16.54
C ALA A 214 2.12 9.43 17.86
N TRP A 215 0.86 9.20 18.23
CA TRP A 215 0.30 9.64 19.50
C TRP A 215 1.07 9.05 20.69
N ARG A 216 1.27 7.74 20.70
CA ARG A 216 2.02 7.04 21.76
C ARG A 216 3.45 7.57 21.90
N ILE A 217 4.12 7.85 20.78
CA ILE A 217 5.48 8.41 20.75
C ILE A 217 5.47 9.82 21.30
N GLY A 218 4.52 10.65 20.92
CA GLY A 218 4.35 12.00 21.45
C GLY A 218 4.13 12.03 22.98
N ASP A 219 3.30 11.11 23.50
CA ASP A 219 3.12 10.95 24.93
C ASP A 219 4.43 10.55 25.64
N ARG A 220 5.21 9.66 25.02
CA ARG A 220 6.50 9.25 25.57
C ARG A 220 7.51 10.40 25.59
N ILE A 221 7.61 11.20 24.55
CA ILE A 221 8.45 12.40 24.50
C ILE A 221 8.05 13.37 25.60
N ARG A 222 6.75 13.63 25.78
CA ARG A 222 6.23 14.49 26.82
C ARG A 222 6.59 13.99 28.25
N GLU A 223 6.51 12.70 28.47
CA GLU A 223 6.89 12.06 29.73
C GLU A 223 8.38 12.23 30.02
N LEU A 224 9.25 11.97 29.07
CA LEU A 224 10.70 12.11 29.18
C LEU A 224 11.09 13.58 29.43
N SER A 225 10.45 14.51 28.73
CA SER A 225 10.66 15.95 28.92
C SER A 225 10.34 16.37 30.37
N ARG A 226 9.22 15.89 30.94
CA ARG A 226 8.85 16.19 32.34
C ARG A 226 9.83 15.63 33.35
N ARG A 227 10.56 14.57 32.99
CA ARG A 227 11.60 13.97 33.86
C ARG A 227 12.99 14.57 33.64
N GLY A 228 13.17 15.46 32.67
CA GLY A 228 14.48 15.97 32.26
C GLY A 228 15.38 14.92 31.57
N GLU A 229 14.78 13.92 30.89
CA GLU A 229 15.47 12.80 30.27
C GLU A 229 15.50 12.89 28.73
N LEU A 230 15.19 14.05 28.15
CA LEU A 230 15.29 14.33 26.72
C LEU A 230 16.71 14.70 26.31
#